data_00fa2a380916758ba08aa9e625b8568f
#
_entry.id   00fa2a380916758ba08aa9e625b8568f
#
_cell.length_a   1.000
_cell.length_b   1.000
_cell.length_c   1.000
_cell.angle_alpha   90.00
_cell.angle_beta   90.00
_cell.angle_gamma   90.00
#
_symmetry.space_group_name_H-M   'P 1'
#
loop_
_entity.id
_entity.type
_entity.pdbx_description
1 polymer ?
#
loop_
_entity_poly.entity_id
_entity_poly.type
_entity_poly.pdbx_seq_one_letter_code
_entity_poly.pdbx_strand_id
1 'polypeptide(L)'
;MSGKTERTSFSRDVARRTALLTVGRFVSKLLVFFMVRLYTACLSPAEYSAADLIVDMANLLIPLASLGVSEGIFRNAANRNRDKEAYLTAGLAVLGAGSLAFLLLSPLLTCIPLFTGTAWLIVLYVLLANLHAVVSQYLFAVGRVRLFAGQGVLNTVLIIVLNILFLPVLKLGVTGYVMSTFIADGLTTLLLVLYTRLWRSVRRMSLRKLWATAKPMLCFCLPLVPATLCWWITSVSDRYMIYYMRSAAENGLYTAAYKVPTILTYAVSIFSVAWKGSISAEDDDPAVWKRHYTRSWQGYTAVAFAGGGCLILTSRLFAGLLYAESYRAAWLYIPMLTVATVLAGLDTFLDSVYFTARRTGWSMGSALSGALLNLLLNTLLIPRFGAMGASVATLISYLCVLVLRMVTTRRLIRFRQGRVRLALNILFLTTQAGFMTATGEGHMPSVWGWVLTGAASVALFALNMRTLIRIGVRLARGLRGRLCGKETETT
;
A
#
# COMPACT_ATOMS: atom_id res chain seq x y z
N MET A 1 20.74 -21.40 31.90
CA MET A 1 21.11 -20.07 31.36
C MET A 1 21.26 -20.02 29.83
N SER A 2 21.49 -21.13 29.15
CA SER A 2 21.65 -21.21 27.66
C SER A 2 20.41 -20.79 26.84
N GLY A 3 19.19 -21.11 27.26
CA GLY A 3 17.99 -20.82 26.45
C GLY A 3 17.55 -19.34 26.39
N LYS A 4 18.01 -18.46 27.29
CA LYS A 4 17.72 -17.02 27.23
C LYS A 4 18.60 -16.31 26.21
N THR A 5 19.85 -16.73 26.06
CA THR A 5 20.83 -16.15 25.11
C THR A 5 20.49 -16.52 23.66
N GLU A 6 20.04 -17.73 23.40
CA GLU A 6 19.59 -18.14 22.06
C GLU A 6 18.28 -17.44 21.63
N ARG A 7 17.32 -17.23 22.53
CA ARG A 7 16.10 -16.47 22.24
C ARG A 7 16.40 -14.99 21.94
N THR A 8 17.35 -14.37 22.62
CA THR A 8 17.74 -12.97 22.37
C THR A 8 18.52 -12.81 21.08
N SER A 9 19.37 -13.75 20.68
CA SER A 9 20.07 -13.72 19.39
C SER A 9 19.11 -13.93 18.23
N PHE A 10 18.18 -14.87 18.34
CA PHE A 10 17.15 -15.11 17.33
C PHE A 10 16.23 -13.90 17.14
N SER A 11 15.78 -13.25 18.22
CA SER A 11 14.94 -12.06 18.12
C SER A 11 15.67 -10.86 17.50
N ARG A 12 16.97 -10.69 17.77
CA ARG A 12 17.81 -9.66 17.14
C ARG A 12 18.01 -9.91 15.65
N ASP A 13 18.23 -11.12 15.23
CA ASP A 13 18.40 -11.49 13.82
C ASP A 13 17.10 -11.30 13.03
N VAL A 14 15.96 -11.69 13.59
CA VAL A 14 14.65 -11.45 13.00
C VAL A 14 14.38 -9.95 12.89
N ALA A 15 14.62 -9.18 13.94
CA ALA A 15 14.45 -7.72 13.93
C ALA A 15 15.37 -7.03 12.90
N ARG A 16 16.63 -7.46 12.79
CA ARG A 16 17.58 -6.94 11.79
C ARG A 16 17.13 -7.26 10.36
N ARG A 17 16.68 -8.48 10.10
CA ARG A 17 16.17 -8.90 8.78
C ARG A 17 14.90 -8.14 8.41
N THR A 18 13.98 -7.98 9.36
CA THR A 18 12.75 -7.20 9.17
C THR A 18 13.05 -5.73 8.90
N ALA A 19 13.98 -5.13 9.65
CA ALA A 19 14.39 -3.74 9.42
C ALA A 19 15.02 -3.56 8.03
N LEU A 20 15.87 -4.47 7.60
CA LEU A 20 16.53 -4.40 6.29
C LEU A 20 15.51 -4.52 5.14
N LEU A 21 14.54 -5.42 5.25
CA LEU A 21 13.42 -5.56 4.30
C LEU A 21 12.54 -4.30 4.27
N THR A 22 12.26 -3.73 5.44
CA THR A 22 11.43 -2.53 5.57
C THR A 22 12.09 -1.32 4.95
N VAL A 23 13.38 -1.10 5.23
CA VAL A 23 14.17 0.00 4.66
C VAL A 23 14.28 -0.16 3.14
N GLY A 24 14.58 -1.35 2.63
CA GLY A 24 14.66 -1.61 1.19
C GLY A 24 13.34 -1.31 0.47
N ARG A 25 12.22 -1.76 1.04
CA ARG A 25 10.88 -1.46 0.49
C ARG A 25 10.55 0.03 0.51
N PHE A 26 10.94 0.73 1.57
CA PHE A 26 10.70 2.17 1.70
C PHE A 26 11.49 2.97 0.67
N VAL A 27 12.78 2.69 0.52
CA VAL A 27 13.64 3.33 -0.49
C VAL A 27 13.09 3.10 -1.90
N SER A 28 12.70 1.87 -2.23
CA SER A 28 12.06 1.56 -3.52
C SER A 28 10.79 2.38 -3.75
N LYS A 29 9.94 2.52 -2.75
CA LYS A 29 8.70 3.31 -2.86
C LYS A 29 8.96 4.81 -3.00
N LEU A 30 9.97 5.35 -2.30
CA LEU A 30 10.40 6.75 -2.47
C LEU A 30 10.95 7.00 -3.87
N LEU A 31 11.74 6.10 -4.42
CA LEU A 31 12.25 6.23 -5.77
C LEU A 31 11.12 6.29 -6.81
N VAL A 32 10.14 5.39 -6.71
CA VAL A 32 8.94 5.40 -7.57
C VAL A 32 8.13 6.69 -7.38
N PHE A 33 8.07 7.23 -6.16
CA PHE A 33 7.39 8.50 -5.90
C PHE A 33 8.01 9.67 -6.69
N PHE A 34 9.34 9.75 -6.76
CA PHE A 34 10.01 10.80 -7.55
C PHE A 34 9.82 10.63 -9.07
N MET A 35 9.46 9.42 -9.54
CA MET A 35 9.13 9.20 -10.95
C MET A 35 7.84 9.92 -11.39
N VAL A 36 7.00 10.38 -10.45
CA VAL A 36 5.80 11.15 -10.76
C VAL A 36 6.14 12.40 -11.61
N ARG A 37 7.28 13.04 -11.33
CA ARG A 37 7.75 14.19 -12.13
C ARG A 37 7.98 13.81 -13.60
N LEU A 38 8.60 12.65 -13.84
CA LEU A 38 8.83 12.13 -15.18
C LEU A 38 7.49 11.85 -15.88
N TYR A 39 6.59 11.17 -15.19
CA TYR A 39 5.29 10.78 -15.76
C TYR A 39 4.46 11.99 -16.17
N THR A 40 4.37 12.99 -15.29
CA THR A 40 3.61 14.21 -15.57
C THR A 40 4.28 15.11 -16.63
N ALA A 41 5.58 14.98 -16.83
CA ALA A 41 6.30 15.69 -17.89
C ALA A 41 6.15 15.04 -19.28
N CYS A 42 5.98 13.70 -19.33
CA CYS A 42 5.95 12.94 -20.58
C CYS A 42 4.55 12.54 -21.03
N LEU A 43 3.57 12.50 -20.13
CA LEU A 43 2.20 12.10 -20.41
C LEU A 43 1.24 13.25 -20.14
N SER A 44 0.24 13.42 -20.99
CA SER A 44 -0.90 14.28 -20.68
C SER A 44 -1.75 13.68 -19.53
N PRO A 45 -2.58 14.47 -18.83
CA PRO A 45 -3.46 13.94 -17.79
C PRO A 45 -4.36 12.79 -18.27
N ALA A 46 -4.88 12.85 -19.50
CA ALA A 46 -5.70 11.80 -20.07
C ALA A 46 -4.91 10.50 -20.33
N GLU A 47 -3.69 10.62 -20.87
CA GLU A 47 -2.80 9.45 -21.08
C GLU A 47 -2.36 8.82 -19.78
N TYR A 48 -2.03 9.64 -18.77
CA TYR A 48 -1.65 9.12 -17.45
C TYR A 48 -2.83 8.41 -16.77
N SER A 49 -4.05 8.95 -16.92
CA SER A 49 -5.28 8.28 -16.48
C SER A 49 -5.44 6.90 -17.13
N ALA A 50 -5.35 6.83 -18.45
CA ALA A 50 -5.48 5.57 -19.18
C ALA A 50 -4.41 4.55 -18.75
N ALA A 51 -3.16 4.99 -18.62
CA ALA A 51 -2.05 4.14 -18.18
C ALA A 51 -2.26 3.58 -16.76
N ASP A 52 -2.67 4.43 -15.80
CA ASP A 52 -2.92 4.02 -14.42
C ASP A 52 -4.11 3.05 -14.34
N LEU A 53 -5.21 3.29 -15.08
CA LEU A 53 -6.37 2.39 -15.13
C LEU A 53 -6.05 1.03 -15.77
N ILE A 54 -5.17 0.97 -16.78
CA ILE A 54 -4.66 -0.28 -17.34
C ILE A 54 -3.90 -1.08 -16.28
N VAL A 55 -3.01 -0.42 -15.53
CA VAL A 55 -2.26 -1.05 -14.44
C VAL A 55 -3.19 -1.48 -13.30
N ASP A 56 -4.18 -0.67 -12.96
CA ASP A 56 -5.16 -1.01 -11.92
C ASP A 56 -6.02 -2.22 -12.33
N MET A 57 -6.43 -2.33 -13.60
CA MET A 57 -7.12 -3.50 -14.12
C MET A 57 -6.22 -4.74 -14.07
N ALA A 58 -4.97 -4.62 -14.48
CA ALA A 58 -4.02 -5.73 -14.39
C ALA A 58 -3.85 -6.21 -12.93
N ASN A 59 -3.74 -5.29 -11.98
CA ASN A 59 -3.65 -5.61 -10.54
C ASN A 59 -4.90 -6.33 -10.01
N LEU A 60 -6.08 -6.02 -10.51
CA LEU A 60 -7.33 -6.75 -10.22
C LEU A 60 -7.27 -8.19 -10.74
N LEU A 61 -6.76 -8.36 -11.96
CA LEU A 61 -6.77 -9.65 -12.67
C LEU A 61 -5.65 -10.59 -12.20
N ILE A 62 -4.57 -10.07 -11.60
CA ILE A 62 -3.46 -10.88 -11.04
C ILE A 62 -3.97 -11.96 -10.08
N PRO A 63 -4.69 -11.66 -8.98
CA PRO A 63 -5.19 -12.68 -8.06
C PRO A 63 -6.27 -13.58 -8.68
N LEU A 64 -7.02 -13.10 -9.65
CA LEU A 64 -8.01 -13.90 -10.37
C LEU A 64 -7.35 -14.95 -11.27
N ALA A 65 -6.36 -14.54 -12.07
CA ALA A 65 -5.65 -15.43 -12.98
C ALA A 65 -4.77 -16.46 -12.23
N SER A 66 -4.21 -16.10 -11.07
CA SER A 66 -3.36 -17.00 -10.28
C SER A 66 -4.10 -17.73 -9.17
N LEU A 67 -5.38 -17.42 -8.91
CA LEU A 67 -6.13 -17.89 -7.73
C LEU A 67 -5.37 -17.64 -6.40
N GLY A 68 -4.54 -16.60 -6.37
CA GLY A 68 -3.71 -16.25 -5.22
C GLY A 68 -2.61 -17.26 -4.86
N VAL A 69 -2.20 -18.11 -5.81
CA VAL A 69 -1.30 -19.26 -5.58
C VAL A 69 0.06 -18.86 -4.98
N SER A 70 0.54 -17.64 -5.24
CA SER A 70 1.79 -17.12 -4.65
C SER A 70 1.78 -17.14 -3.11
N GLU A 71 0.65 -16.76 -2.50
CA GLU A 71 0.45 -16.81 -1.03
C GLU A 71 0.40 -18.26 -0.52
N GLY A 72 -0.20 -19.15 -1.30
CA GLY A 72 -0.25 -20.58 -1.00
C GLY A 72 1.14 -21.22 -1.02
N ILE A 73 1.98 -20.89 -1.99
CA ILE A 73 3.37 -21.33 -2.07
C ILE A 73 4.13 -20.83 -0.84
N PHE A 74 4.04 -19.53 -0.54
CA PHE A 74 4.70 -18.94 0.62
C PHE A 74 4.35 -19.68 1.91
N ARG A 75 3.07 -19.83 2.22
CA ARG A 75 2.60 -20.48 3.46
C ARG A 75 3.10 -21.93 3.59
N ASN A 76 3.08 -22.69 2.51
CA ASN A 76 3.39 -24.10 2.55
C ASN A 76 4.89 -24.37 2.43
N ALA A 77 5.63 -23.66 1.60
CA ALA A 77 7.06 -23.84 1.44
C ALA A 77 7.88 -23.22 2.60
N ALA A 78 7.31 -22.30 3.39
CA ALA A 78 7.93 -21.79 4.61
C ALA A 78 7.98 -22.84 5.74
N ASN A 79 7.16 -23.88 5.69
CA ASN A 79 7.18 -24.95 6.67
C ASN A 79 8.37 -25.89 6.42
N ARG A 80 9.22 -26.06 7.43
CA ARG A 80 10.46 -26.86 7.34
C ARG A 80 10.20 -28.34 7.03
N ASN A 81 9.05 -28.88 7.46
CA ASN A 81 8.70 -30.28 7.34
C ASN A 81 7.99 -30.64 6.02
N ARG A 82 7.85 -29.70 5.09
CA ARG A 82 7.15 -29.88 3.81
C ARG A 82 8.11 -29.93 2.63
N ASP A 83 7.75 -30.68 1.60
CA ASP A 83 8.51 -30.73 0.33
C ASP A 83 8.31 -29.42 -0.45
N LYS A 84 9.25 -28.51 -0.31
CA LYS A 84 9.21 -27.15 -0.89
C LYS A 84 9.15 -27.18 -2.42
N GLU A 85 9.85 -28.13 -3.05
CA GLU A 85 9.89 -28.27 -4.51
C GLU A 85 8.57 -28.81 -5.07
N ALA A 86 7.90 -29.69 -4.33
CA ALA A 86 6.57 -30.16 -4.71
C ALA A 86 5.56 -29.00 -4.71
N TYR A 87 5.62 -28.12 -3.71
CA TYR A 87 4.73 -26.94 -3.65
C TYR A 87 5.06 -25.90 -4.73
N LEU A 88 6.32 -25.70 -5.10
CA LEU A 88 6.69 -24.87 -6.25
C LEU A 88 6.11 -25.47 -7.53
N THR A 89 6.31 -26.78 -7.75
CA THR A 89 5.83 -27.45 -8.97
C THR A 89 4.30 -27.40 -9.06
N ALA A 90 3.60 -27.69 -7.98
CA ALA A 90 2.14 -27.60 -7.92
C ALA A 90 1.64 -26.16 -8.13
N GLY A 91 2.32 -25.17 -7.55
CA GLY A 91 2.00 -23.77 -7.72
C GLY A 91 2.18 -23.28 -9.15
N LEU A 92 3.28 -23.67 -9.81
CA LEU A 92 3.51 -23.35 -11.22
C LEU A 92 2.48 -24.04 -12.15
N ALA A 93 2.06 -25.25 -11.83
CA ALA A 93 1.00 -25.92 -12.59
C ALA A 93 -0.37 -25.23 -12.44
N VAL A 94 -0.73 -24.82 -11.23
CA VAL A 94 -1.95 -24.03 -10.98
C VAL A 94 -1.87 -22.69 -11.70
N LEU A 95 -0.71 -22.00 -11.61
CA LEU A 95 -0.50 -20.75 -12.33
C LEU A 95 -0.61 -20.95 -13.83
N GLY A 96 -0.04 -22.02 -14.39
CA GLY A 96 -0.14 -22.34 -15.82
C GLY A 96 -1.57 -22.57 -16.27
N ALA A 97 -2.36 -23.35 -15.50
CA ALA A 97 -3.79 -23.57 -15.79
C ALA A 97 -4.61 -22.29 -15.68
N GLY A 98 -4.40 -21.49 -14.62
CA GLY A 98 -5.07 -20.21 -14.46
C GLY A 98 -4.67 -19.19 -15.52
N SER A 99 -3.40 -19.13 -15.91
CA SER A 99 -2.92 -18.29 -17.02
C SER A 99 -3.55 -18.68 -18.36
N LEU A 100 -3.69 -19.99 -18.63
CA LEU A 100 -4.36 -20.49 -19.84
C LEU A 100 -5.85 -20.08 -19.84
N ALA A 101 -6.55 -20.29 -18.72
CA ALA A 101 -7.93 -19.86 -18.59
C ALA A 101 -8.07 -18.33 -18.78
N PHE A 102 -7.14 -17.56 -18.19
CA PHE A 102 -7.10 -16.11 -18.36
C PHE A 102 -6.86 -15.71 -19.83
N LEU A 103 -5.96 -16.38 -20.55
CA LEU A 103 -5.71 -16.14 -21.97
C LEU A 103 -6.96 -16.41 -22.82
N LEU A 104 -7.70 -17.48 -22.52
CA LEU A 104 -8.93 -17.80 -23.22
C LEU A 104 -10.04 -16.76 -22.96
N LEU A 105 -10.06 -16.17 -21.77
CA LEU A 105 -11.03 -15.12 -21.38
C LEU A 105 -10.57 -13.70 -21.76
N SER A 106 -9.29 -13.52 -22.11
CA SER A 106 -8.72 -12.19 -22.38
C SER A 106 -9.39 -11.40 -23.50
N PRO A 107 -10.00 -12.02 -24.55
CA PRO A 107 -10.77 -11.28 -25.56
C PRO A 107 -11.93 -10.46 -24.95
N LEU A 108 -12.48 -10.87 -23.80
CA LEU A 108 -13.50 -10.09 -23.10
C LEU A 108 -13.02 -8.69 -22.67
N LEU A 109 -11.72 -8.48 -22.51
CA LEU A 109 -11.15 -7.17 -22.20
C LEU A 109 -11.37 -6.17 -23.35
N THR A 110 -11.43 -6.62 -24.58
CA THR A 110 -11.68 -5.75 -25.76
C THR A 110 -13.12 -5.24 -25.82
N CYS A 111 -14.04 -5.86 -25.07
CA CYS A 111 -15.43 -5.37 -24.94
C CYS A 111 -15.51 -4.08 -24.10
N ILE A 112 -14.45 -3.75 -23.33
CA ILE A 112 -14.38 -2.52 -22.55
C ILE A 112 -13.69 -1.45 -23.41
N PRO A 113 -14.39 -0.35 -23.77
CA PRO A 113 -13.85 0.66 -24.70
C PRO A 113 -12.48 1.21 -24.30
N LEU A 114 -12.24 1.37 -23.00
CA LEU A 114 -10.96 1.83 -22.47
C LEU A 114 -9.77 0.94 -22.86
N PHE A 115 -9.99 -0.37 -23.00
CA PHE A 115 -8.92 -1.36 -23.23
C PHE A 115 -8.87 -1.83 -24.69
N THR A 116 -9.72 -1.31 -25.57
CA THR A 116 -9.68 -1.61 -27.00
C THR A 116 -8.31 -1.17 -27.56
N GLY A 117 -7.56 -2.12 -28.13
CA GLY A 117 -6.19 -1.88 -28.62
C GLY A 117 -5.08 -1.99 -27.56
N THR A 118 -5.37 -1.95 -26.28
CA THR A 118 -4.39 -2.05 -25.18
C THR A 118 -4.53 -3.32 -24.32
N ALA A 119 -5.52 -4.17 -24.61
CA ALA A 119 -5.79 -5.41 -23.87
C ALA A 119 -4.56 -6.33 -23.77
N TRP A 120 -3.72 -6.39 -24.82
CA TRP A 120 -2.48 -7.16 -24.81
C TRP A 120 -1.49 -6.71 -23.74
N LEU A 121 -1.45 -5.41 -23.39
CA LEU A 121 -0.64 -4.89 -22.29
C LEU A 121 -1.08 -5.49 -20.96
N ILE A 122 -2.40 -5.54 -20.72
CA ILE A 122 -2.97 -6.13 -19.51
C ILE A 122 -2.62 -7.62 -19.43
N VAL A 123 -2.75 -8.33 -20.56
CA VAL A 123 -2.44 -9.76 -20.62
C VAL A 123 -0.99 -10.03 -20.26
N LEU A 124 -0.05 -9.35 -20.90
CA LEU A 124 1.39 -9.53 -20.63
C LEU A 124 1.74 -9.12 -19.21
N TYR A 125 1.15 -8.02 -18.72
CA TYR A 125 1.35 -7.57 -17.36
C TYR A 125 0.93 -8.65 -16.36
N VAL A 126 -0.29 -9.18 -16.48
CA VAL A 126 -0.83 -10.21 -15.57
C VAL A 126 0.03 -11.48 -15.57
N LEU A 127 0.46 -11.95 -16.75
CA LEU A 127 1.27 -13.16 -16.87
C LEU A 127 2.64 -12.99 -16.23
N LEU A 128 3.36 -11.91 -16.55
CA LEU A 128 4.71 -11.68 -16.05
C LEU A 128 4.73 -11.33 -14.56
N ALA A 129 3.79 -10.50 -14.10
CA ALA A 129 3.65 -10.15 -12.69
C ALA A 129 3.31 -11.37 -11.81
N ASN A 130 2.45 -12.27 -12.28
CA ASN A 130 2.13 -13.52 -11.58
C ASN A 130 3.34 -14.46 -11.50
N LEU A 131 4.10 -14.61 -12.58
CA LEU A 131 5.32 -15.41 -12.59
C LEU A 131 6.37 -14.82 -11.62
N HIS A 132 6.53 -13.48 -11.66
CA HIS A 132 7.39 -12.76 -10.72
C HIS A 132 6.98 -12.99 -9.27
N ALA A 133 5.68 -12.88 -8.95
CA ALA A 133 5.15 -13.10 -7.62
C ALA A 133 5.43 -14.51 -7.11
N VAL A 134 5.19 -15.54 -7.93
CA VAL A 134 5.44 -16.95 -7.57
C VAL A 134 6.91 -17.19 -7.27
N VAL A 135 7.82 -16.76 -8.16
CA VAL A 135 9.27 -16.94 -7.97
C VAL A 135 9.76 -16.19 -6.73
N SER A 136 9.35 -14.95 -6.56
CA SER A 136 9.73 -14.11 -5.42
C SER A 136 9.26 -14.69 -4.09
N GLN A 137 7.99 -15.09 -3.99
CA GLN A 137 7.41 -15.68 -2.78
C GLN A 137 8.03 -17.03 -2.43
N TYR A 138 8.35 -17.86 -3.44
CA TYR A 138 9.06 -19.10 -3.20
C TYR A 138 10.47 -18.86 -2.63
N LEU A 139 11.25 -17.94 -3.21
CA LEU A 139 12.59 -17.60 -2.70
C LEU A 139 12.53 -17.07 -1.26
N PHE A 140 11.52 -16.29 -0.95
CA PHE A 140 11.29 -15.82 0.43
C PHE A 140 10.95 -16.97 1.37
N ALA A 141 10.05 -17.88 0.95
CA ALA A 141 9.62 -19.04 1.73
C ALA A 141 10.76 -20.03 2.05
N VAL A 142 11.68 -20.24 1.10
CA VAL A 142 12.84 -21.13 1.31
C VAL A 142 13.96 -20.46 2.12
N GLY A 143 13.77 -19.21 2.58
CA GLY A 143 14.69 -18.50 3.46
C GLY A 143 15.79 -17.71 2.73
N ARG A 144 15.72 -17.56 1.39
CA ARG A 144 16.66 -16.73 0.61
C ARG A 144 16.31 -15.24 0.72
N VAL A 145 16.20 -14.72 1.94
CA VAL A 145 15.72 -13.37 2.26
C VAL A 145 16.55 -12.28 1.58
N ARG A 146 17.88 -12.46 1.45
CA ARG A 146 18.76 -11.49 0.78
C ARG A 146 18.45 -11.37 -0.71
N LEU A 147 18.18 -12.49 -1.38
CA LEU A 147 17.78 -12.48 -2.81
C LEU A 147 16.40 -11.84 -2.98
N PHE A 148 15.47 -12.15 -2.08
CA PHE A 148 14.15 -11.52 -2.08
C PHE A 148 14.23 -9.99 -1.89
N ALA A 149 15.09 -9.49 -1.00
CA ALA A 149 15.29 -8.06 -0.81
C ALA A 149 16.01 -7.43 -2.02
N GLY A 150 17.07 -8.07 -2.50
CA GLY A 150 17.88 -7.59 -3.63
C GLY A 150 17.09 -7.52 -4.94
N GLN A 151 16.24 -8.51 -5.21
CA GLN A 151 15.38 -8.50 -6.41
C GLN A 151 14.39 -7.33 -6.39
N GLY A 152 13.83 -6.97 -5.22
CA GLY A 152 12.93 -5.81 -5.13
C GLY A 152 13.61 -4.49 -5.46
N VAL A 153 14.87 -4.32 -5.06
CA VAL A 153 15.70 -3.16 -5.44
C VAL A 153 16.02 -3.19 -6.92
N LEU A 154 16.47 -4.33 -7.44
CA LEU A 154 16.77 -4.51 -8.86
C LEU A 154 15.56 -4.21 -9.73
N ASN A 155 14.41 -4.75 -9.38
CA ASN A 155 13.16 -4.50 -10.09
C ASN A 155 12.80 -3.01 -10.13
N THR A 156 12.95 -2.31 -8.99
CA THR A 156 12.73 -0.86 -8.93
C THR A 156 13.68 -0.10 -9.84
N VAL A 157 14.96 -0.45 -9.85
CA VAL A 157 15.95 0.18 -10.73
C VAL A 157 15.60 -0.08 -12.19
N LEU A 158 15.23 -1.30 -12.56
CA LEU A 158 14.80 -1.64 -13.92
C LEU A 158 13.55 -0.85 -14.34
N ILE A 159 12.55 -0.72 -13.46
CA ILE A 159 11.36 0.11 -13.72
C ILE A 159 11.78 1.56 -14.03
N ILE A 160 12.69 2.13 -13.23
CA ILE A 160 13.15 3.52 -13.42
C ILE A 160 13.89 3.65 -14.75
N VAL A 161 14.85 2.78 -15.04
CA VAL A 161 15.65 2.80 -16.26
C VAL A 161 14.75 2.64 -17.49
N LEU A 162 13.83 1.67 -17.47
CA LEU A 162 12.91 1.43 -18.57
C LEU A 162 11.92 2.59 -18.75
N ASN A 163 11.43 3.21 -17.69
CA ASN A 163 10.59 4.41 -17.80
C ASN A 163 11.36 5.58 -18.43
N ILE A 164 12.63 5.80 -18.03
CA ILE A 164 13.48 6.84 -18.65
C ILE A 164 13.76 6.51 -20.11
N LEU A 165 13.88 5.25 -20.48
CA LEU A 165 14.08 4.85 -21.87
C LEU A 165 12.79 5.00 -22.69
N PHE A 166 11.65 4.52 -22.18
CA PHE A 166 10.42 4.40 -22.95
C PHE A 166 9.63 5.70 -23.05
N LEU A 167 9.65 6.57 -22.00
CA LEU A 167 8.85 7.79 -22.00
C LEU A 167 9.55 8.97 -22.71
N PRO A 168 10.69 9.50 -22.26
CA PRO A 168 11.28 10.65 -22.91
C PRO A 168 12.12 10.29 -24.16
N VAL A 169 12.78 9.12 -24.21
CA VAL A 169 13.66 8.76 -25.31
C VAL A 169 12.88 8.15 -26.48
N LEU A 170 12.15 7.06 -26.21
CA LEU A 170 11.39 6.35 -27.26
C LEU A 170 9.97 6.91 -27.45
N LYS A 171 9.50 7.79 -26.55
CA LYS A 171 8.20 8.48 -26.63
C LYS A 171 7.00 7.53 -26.81
N LEU A 172 7.03 6.37 -26.17
CA LEU A 172 5.99 5.33 -26.29
C LEU A 172 4.68 5.66 -25.52
N GLY A 173 4.61 6.78 -24.80
CA GLY A 173 3.41 7.22 -24.10
C GLY A 173 2.85 6.18 -23.12
N VAL A 174 1.53 5.96 -23.17
CA VAL A 174 0.82 4.98 -22.33
C VAL A 174 1.43 3.59 -22.37
N THR A 175 1.75 3.13 -23.59
CA THR A 175 2.36 1.80 -23.82
C THR A 175 3.69 1.69 -23.08
N GLY A 176 4.56 2.70 -23.18
CA GLY A 176 5.86 2.72 -22.52
C GLY A 176 5.77 2.67 -20.99
N TYR A 177 4.80 3.40 -20.42
CA TYR A 177 4.55 3.39 -18.98
C TYR A 177 4.19 1.99 -18.46
N VAL A 178 3.26 1.33 -19.12
CA VAL A 178 2.81 -0.02 -18.74
C VAL A 178 3.91 -1.06 -18.99
N MET A 179 4.56 -1.00 -20.17
CA MET A 179 5.63 -1.92 -20.55
C MET A 179 6.81 -1.88 -19.59
N SER A 180 7.20 -0.72 -19.08
CA SER A 180 8.33 -0.59 -18.15
C SER A 180 8.16 -1.47 -16.92
N THR A 181 6.95 -1.63 -16.41
CA THR A 181 6.68 -2.42 -15.22
C THR A 181 6.73 -3.92 -15.50
N PHE A 182 5.99 -4.41 -16.49
CA PHE A 182 5.95 -5.86 -16.71
C PHE A 182 7.25 -6.41 -17.34
N ILE A 183 7.98 -5.59 -18.12
CA ILE A 183 9.30 -5.99 -18.63
C ILE A 183 10.30 -6.06 -17.46
N ALA A 184 10.27 -5.12 -16.53
CA ALA A 184 11.11 -5.19 -15.33
C ALA A 184 10.81 -6.44 -14.49
N ASP A 185 9.53 -6.78 -14.31
CA ASP A 185 9.12 -8.02 -13.63
C ASP A 185 9.62 -9.27 -14.36
N GLY A 186 9.49 -9.30 -15.69
CA GLY A 186 9.97 -10.39 -16.53
C GLY A 186 11.50 -10.56 -16.48
N LEU A 187 12.24 -9.47 -16.64
CA LEU A 187 13.72 -9.47 -16.58
C LEU A 187 14.22 -9.88 -15.20
N THR A 188 13.64 -9.32 -14.14
CA THR A 188 14.00 -9.69 -12.76
C THR A 188 13.72 -11.16 -12.50
N THR A 189 12.58 -11.66 -12.97
CA THR A 189 12.22 -13.08 -12.82
C THR A 189 13.18 -13.98 -13.60
N LEU A 190 13.50 -13.62 -14.82
CA LEU A 190 14.47 -14.35 -15.65
C LEU A 190 15.84 -14.44 -14.96
N LEU A 191 16.36 -13.30 -14.48
CA LEU A 191 17.62 -13.25 -13.74
C LEU A 191 17.59 -14.11 -12.47
N LEU A 192 16.48 -14.07 -11.70
CA LEU A 192 16.33 -14.91 -10.52
C LEU A 192 16.30 -16.40 -10.87
N VAL A 193 15.54 -16.79 -11.89
CA VAL A 193 15.44 -18.17 -12.35
C VAL A 193 16.81 -18.68 -12.84
N LEU A 194 17.53 -17.90 -13.63
CA LEU A 194 18.87 -18.24 -14.12
C LEU A 194 19.89 -18.34 -12.97
N TYR A 195 19.95 -17.33 -12.10
CA TYR A 195 20.91 -17.30 -10.98
C TYR A 195 20.68 -18.45 -9.98
N THR A 196 19.43 -18.74 -9.64
CA THR A 196 19.10 -19.77 -8.67
C THR A 196 18.99 -21.17 -9.29
N ARG A 197 19.04 -21.26 -10.61
CA ARG A 197 18.78 -22.49 -11.40
C ARG A 197 17.45 -23.13 -11.01
N LEU A 198 16.42 -22.30 -10.83
CA LEU A 198 15.13 -22.71 -10.25
C LEU A 198 14.43 -23.81 -11.04
N TRP A 199 14.71 -23.94 -12.35
CA TRP A 199 14.18 -25.02 -13.19
C TRP A 199 14.57 -26.42 -12.68
N ARG A 200 15.69 -26.55 -11.92
CA ARG A 200 16.11 -27.82 -11.33
C ARG A 200 15.24 -28.23 -10.15
N SER A 201 14.56 -27.26 -9.50
CA SER A 201 13.62 -27.49 -8.41
C SER A 201 12.22 -27.85 -8.89
N VAL A 202 11.95 -27.78 -10.19
CA VAL A 202 10.67 -28.21 -10.77
C VAL A 202 10.76 -29.70 -11.04
N ARG A 203 9.89 -30.48 -10.37
CA ARG A 203 9.90 -31.94 -10.45
C ARG A 203 8.76 -32.47 -11.31
N ARG A 204 9.03 -33.55 -12.05
CA ARG A 204 7.95 -34.30 -12.69
C ARG A 204 7.09 -34.98 -11.63
N MET A 205 5.80 -34.65 -11.60
CA MET A 205 4.83 -35.20 -10.65
C MET A 205 3.68 -35.83 -11.42
N SER A 206 3.15 -36.97 -10.90
CA SER A 206 1.90 -37.51 -11.42
C SER A 206 0.73 -36.55 -11.14
N LEU A 207 -0.27 -36.53 -11.99
CA LEU A 207 -1.46 -35.66 -11.83
C LEU A 207 -2.13 -35.85 -10.48
N ARG A 208 -2.20 -37.09 -9.97
CA ARG A 208 -2.76 -37.40 -8.64
C ARG A 208 -1.97 -36.73 -7.52
N LYS A 209 -0.64 -36.78 -7.56
CA LYS A 209 0.24 -36.15 -6.57
C LYS A 209 0.20 -34.64 -6.69
N LEU A 210 0.19 -34.13 -7.92
CA LEU A 210 0.05 -32.69 -8.20
C LEU A 210 -1.23 -32.14 -7.54
N TRP A 211 -2.38 -32.79 -7.81
CA TRP A 211 -3.67 -32.36 -7.23
C TRP A 211 -3.69 -32.48 -5.71
N ALA A 212 -3.15 -33.57 -5.14
CA ALA A 212 -3.06 -33.74 -3.70
C ALA A 212 -2.23 -32.64 -3.03
N THR A 213 -1.21 -32.09 -3.70
CA THR A 213 -0.39 -30.96 -3.22
C THR A 213 -1.08 -29.62 -3.46
N ALA A 214 -1.73 -29.42 -4.61
CA ALA A 214 -2.39 -28.18 -4.98
C ALA A 214 -3.68 -27.93 -4.18
N LYS A 215 -4.50 -28.96 -3.92
CA LYS A 215 -5.80 -28.85 -3.25
C LYS A 215 -5.74 -28.11 -1.90
N PRO A 216 -4.88 -28.46 -0.93
CA PRO A 216 -4.77 -27.75 0.34
C PRO A 216 -4.30 -26.30 0.16
N MET A 217 -3.48 -26.03 -0.85
CA MET A 217 -2.99 -24.71 -1.19
C MET A 217 -4.13 -23.85 -1.73
N LEU A 218 -4.92 -24.37 -2.68
CA LEU A 218 -6.09 -23.69 -3.25
C LEU A 218 -7.19 -23.44 -2.22
N CYS A 219 -7.49 -24.41 -1.33
CA CYS A 219 -8.44 -24.21 -0.24
C CYS A 219 -8.06 -23.05 0.68
N PHE A 220 -6.77 -22.77 0.81
CA PHE A 220 -6.29 -21.60 1.55
C PHE A 220 -6.37 -20.30 0.73
N CYS A 221 -6.01 -20.34 -0.56
CA CYS A 221 -5.92 -19.16 -1.41
C CYS A 221 -7.29 -18.64 -1.87
N LEU A 222 -8.21 -19.55 -2.23
CA LEU A 222 -9.52 -19.15 -2.79
C LEU A 222 -10.30 -18.17 -1.91
N PRO A 223 -10.38 -18.33 -0.57
CA PRO A 223 -11.04 -17.34 0.28
C PRO A 223 -10.35 -15.97 0.34
N LEU A 224 -9.07 -15.86 -0.04
CA LEU A 224 -8.35 -14.60 -0.05
C LEU A 224 -8.68 -13.76 -1.30
N VAL A 225 -9.05 -14.39 -2.40
CA VAL A 225 -9.36 -13.70 -3.66
C VAL A 225 -10.52 -12.70 -3.50
N PRO A 226 -11.70 -13.06 -2.95
CA PRO A 226 -12.76 -12.09 -2.70
C PRO A 226 -12.34 -10.92 -1.81
N ALA A 227 -11.51 -11.17 -0.79
CA ALA A 227 -11.00 -10.10 0.08
C ALA A 227 -10.11 -9.11 -0.70
N THR A 228 -9.28 -9.61 -1.62
CA THR A 228 -8.46 -8.77 -2.49
C THR A 228 -9.32 -7.95 -3.46
N LEU A 229 -10.38 -8.55 -4.00
CA LEU A 229 -11.35 -7.85 -4.87
C LEU A 229 -12.08 -6.72 -4.12
N CYS A 230 -12.55 -6.97 -2.90
CA CYS A 230 -13.17 -5.95 -2.06
C CYS A 230 -12.21 -4.79 -1.79
N TRP A 231 -10.96 -5.09 -1.47
CA TRP A 231 -9.94 -4.07 -1.27
C TRP A 231 -9.69 -3.24 -2.54
N TRP A 232 -9.60 -3.90 -3.70
CA TRP A 232 -9.42 -3.24 -4.99
C TRP A 232 -10.59 -2.30 -5.29
N ILE A 233 -11.84 -2.77 -5.15
CA ILE A 233 -13.04 -1.95 -5.35
C ILE A 233 -12.97 -0.69 -4.49
N THR A 234 -12.64 -0.82 -3.20
CA THR A 234 -12.55 0.32 -2.28
C THR A 234 -11.47 1.33 -2.68
N SER A 235 -10.37 0.84 -3.27
CA SER A 235 -9.16 1.67 -3.51
C SER A 235 -9.10 2.27 -4.90
N VAL A 236 -9.90 1.79 -5.85
CA VAL A 236 -9.73 2.10 -7.28
C VAL A 236 -11.03 2.46 -7.98
N SER A 237 -12.20 2.08 -7.43
CA SER A 237 -13.49 2.32 -8.09
C SER A 237 -13.76 3.79 -8.39
N ASP A 238 -13.33 4.69 -7.51
CA ASP A 238 -13.43 6.14 -7.69
C ASP A 238 -12.77 6.64 -8.99
N ARG A 239 -11.61 6.09 -9.35
CA ARG A 239 -10.88 6.45 -10.58
C ARG A 239 -11.64 6.06 -11.83
N TYR A 240 -12.21 4.83 -11.88
CA TYR A 240 -13.05 4.39 -12.97
C TYR A 240 -14.32 5.23 -13.07
N MET A 241 -14.94 5.55 -11.93
CA MET A 241 -16.14 6.39 -11.90
C MET A 241 -15.84 7.82 -12.38
N ILE A 242 -14.73 8.44 -11.97
CA ILE A 242 -14.32 9.76 -12.49
C ILE A 242 -14.08 9.67 -14.00
N TYR A 243 -13.36 8.65 -14.47
CA TYR A 243 -13.08 8.47 -15.90
C TYR A 243 -14.35 8.42 -16.75
N TYR A 244 -15.34 7.61 -16.36
CA TYR A 244 -16.56 7.41 -17.13
C TYR A 244 -17.63 8.49 -16.90
N MET A 245 -17.73 9.06 -15.71
CA MET A 245 -18.77 10.04 -15.37
C MET A 245 -18.34 11.49 -15.67
N ARG A 246 -17.04 11.76 -15.74
CA ARG A 246 -16.49 13.10 -15.95
C ARG A 246 -15.55 13.14 -17.14
N SER A 247 -14.26 12.89 -16.93
CA SER A 247 -13.29 12.84 -18.02
C SER A 247 -12.02 12.10 -17.64
N ALA A 248 -11.30 11.62 -18.67
CA ALA A 248 -9.97 11.03 -18.52
C ALA A 248 -8.95 12.03 -17.93
N ALA A 249 -9.03 13.29 -18.35
CA ALA A 249 -8.12 14.35 -17.87
C ALA A 249 -8.31 14.62 -16.37
N GLU A 250 -9.56 14.72 -15.92
CA GLU A 250 -9.88 14.94 -14.50
C GLU A 250 -9.42 13.76 -13.63
N ASN A 251 -9.61 12.52 -14.12
CA ASN A 251 -9.09 11.34 -13.44
C ASN A 251 -7.55 11.33 -13.39
N GLY A 252 -6.88 11.79 -14.44
CA GLY A 252 -5.42 11.92 -14.44
C GLY A 252 -4.90 12.90 -13.40
N LEU A 253 -5.56 14.04 -13.21
CA LEU A 253 -5.25 15.00 -12.15
C LEU A 253 -5.48 14.38 -10.75
N TYR A 254 -6.60 13.69 -10.58
CA TYR A 254 -6.94 12.98 -9.33
C TYR A 254 -5.91 11.90 -9.00
N THR A 255 -5.54 11.06 -9.98
CA THR A 255 -4.53 10.02 -9.84
C THR A 255 -3.16 10.60 -9.46
N ALA A 256 -2.74 11.70 -10.10
CA ALA A 256 -1.51 12.39 -9.76
C ALA A 256 -1.57 12.92 -8.31
N ALA A 257 -2.68 13.59 -7.95
CA ALA A 257 -2.88 14.11 -6.60
C ALA A 257 -2.79 13.05 -5.52
N TYR A 258 -3.30 11.84 -5.78
CA TYR A 258 -3.30 10.71 -4.84
C TYR A 258 -1.88 10.23 -4.48
N LYS A 259 -0.90 10.45 -5.36
CA LYS A 259 0.49 10.02 -5.13
C LYS A 259 1.13 10.75 -3.93
N VAL A 260 0.79 12.01 -3.66
CA VAL A 260 1.38 12.77 -2.55
C VAL A 260 0.97 12.21 -1.18
N PRO A 261 -0.31 11.99 -0.86
CA PRO A 261 -0.71 11.36 0.39
C PRO A 261 -0.17 9.94 0.60
N THR A 262 0.16 9.21 -0.46
CA THR A 262 0.72 7.83 -0.33
C THR A 262 2.03 7.77 0.45
N ILE A 263 2.77 8.88 0.57
CA ILE A 263 3.94 8.97 1.47
C ILE A 263 3.54 8.61 2.91
N LEU A 264 2.39 9.10 3.37
CA LEU A 264 1.88 8.76 4.71
C LEU A 264 1.55 7.27 4.82
N THR A 265 0.97 6.69 3.78
CA THR A 265 0.67 5.26 3.73
C THR A 265 1.93 4.42 3.88
N TYR A 266 3.05 4.82 3.27
CA TYR A 266 4.34 4.14 3.43
C TYR A 266 4.87 4.24 4.86
N ALA A 267 4.80 5.42 5.47
CA ALA A 267 5.17 5.61 6.87
C ALA A 267 4.32 4.73 7.82
N VAL A 268 3.00 4.67 7.56
CA VAL A 268 2.05 3.80 8.27
C VAL A 268 2.41 2.33 8.12
N SER A 269 2.75 1.89 6.91
CA SER A 269 3.08 0.49 6.65
C SER A 269 4.32 0.02 7.43
N ILE A 270 5.34 0.87 7.51
CA ILE A 270 6.55 0.60 8.31
C ILE A 270 6.19 0.44 9.78
N PHE A 271 5.40 1.38 10.30
CA PHE A 271 4.94 1.32 11.69
C PHE A 271 4.13 0.04 11.94
N SER A 272 3.21 -0.32 11.05
CA SER A 272 2.35 -1.50 11.17
C SER A 272 3.15 -2.81 11.19
N VAL A 273 4.20 -2.93 10.37
CA VAL A 273 5.07 -4.10 10.34
C VAL A 273 5.86 -4.21 11.66
N ALA A 274 6.47 -3.12 12.11
CA ALA A 274 7.20 -3.08 13.38
C ALA A 274 6.27 -3.37 14.57
N TRP A 275 5.06 -2.83 14.54
CA TRP A 275 4.04 -3.02 15.56
C TRP A 275 3.55 -4.47 15.64
N LYS A 276 3.16 -5.08 14.52
CA LYS A 276 2.72 -6.49 14.47
C LYS A 276 3.82 -7.44 14.95
N GLY A 277 5.08 -7.14 14.63
CA GLY A 277 6.22 -7.93 15.11
C GLY A 277 6.42 -7.83 16.62
N SER A 278 6.16 -6.69 17.25
CA SER A 278 6.29 -6.53 18.70
C SER A 278 5.17 -7.20 19.50
N ILE A 279 3.97 -7.24 18.93
CA ILE A 279 2.80 -7.88 19.57
C ILE A 279 2.93 -9.40 19.61
N SER A 280 3.48 -10.01 18.56
CA SER A 280 3.59 -11.48 18.49
C SER A 280 4.64 -12.09 19.44
N ALA A 281 5.44 -11.25 20.11
CA ALA A 281 6.58 -11.69 20.91
C ALA A 281 6.36 -11.64 22.43
N GLU A 282 5.25 -11.11 22.94
CA GLU A 282 5.09 -10.81 24.38
C GLU A 282 3.77 -11.33 24.99
N ASP A 283 3.89 -11.67 26.25
CA ASP A 283 2.97 -12.13 27.28
C ASP A 283 1.47 -12.02 27.04
N ASP A 284 0.73 -13.07 27.48
CA ASP A 284 -0.73 -13.16 27.51
C ASP A 284 -1.42 -12.22 28.55
N ASP A 285 -0.72 -11.23 29.15
CA ASP A 285 -1.30 -10.34 30.16
C ASP A 285 -2.12 -9.19 29.51
N PRO A 286 -3.46 -9.16 29.75
CA PRO A 286 -4.33 -8.11 29.20
C PRO A 286 -3.96 -6.68 29.64
N ALA A 287 -3.31 -6.50 30.80
CA ALA A 287 -2.91 -5.20 31.30
C ALA A 287 -1.71 -4.63 30.53
N VAL A 288 -0.77 -5.48 30.15
CA VAL A 288 0.38 -5.16 29.29
C VAL A 288 -0.12 -4.72 27.90
N TRP A 289 -1.04 -5.49 27.30
CA TRP A 289 -1.68 -5.18 26.03
C TRP A 289 -2.36 -3.80 26.02
N LYS A 290 -3.17 -3.52 27.06
CA LYS A 290 -3.87 -2.24 27.18
C LYS A 290 -2.90 -1.04 27.22
N ARG A 291 -1.78 -1.18 27.94
CA ARG A 291 -0.74 -0.13 28.03
C ARG A 291 -0.04 0.07 26.70
N HIS A 292 0.34 -1.03 26.04
CA HIS A 292 1.02 -1.01 24.74
C HIS A 292 0.14 -0.38 23.66
N TYR A 293 -1.10 -0.86 23.51
CA TYR A 293 -2.08 -0.29 22.57
C TYR A 293 -2.35 1.19 22.83
N THR A 294 -2.54 1.60 24.08
CA THR A 294 -2.78 3.01 24.41
C THR A 294 -1.60 3.90 24.01
N ARG A 295 -0.37 3.48 24.34
CA ARG A 295 0.84 4.27 24.04
C ARG A 295 1.09 4.37 22.53
N SER A 296 0.94 3.26 21.83
CA SER A 296 1.17 3.22 20.39
C SER A 296 0.12 3.96 19.61
N TRP A 297 -1.16 3.86 20.00
CA TRP A 297 -2.25 4.64 19.44
C TRP A 297 -1.99 6.14 19.58
N GLN A 298 -1.61 6.60 20.77
CA GLN A 298 -1.31 8.02 21.01
C GLN A 298 -0.11 8.50 20.19
N GLY A 299 0.91 7.70 20.06
CA GLY A 299 2.09 8.02 19.24
C GLY A 299 1.74 8.05 17.77
N TYR A 300 1.04 7.02 17.29
CA TYR A 300 0.63 6.89 15.91
C TYR A 300 -0.29 8.05 15.47
N THR A 301 -1.33 8.34 16.25
CA THR A 301 -2.24 9.47 15.96
C THR A 301 -1.49 10.80 15.92
N ALA A 302 -0.57 11.05 16.86
CA ALA A 302 0.18 12.31 16.87
C ALA A 302 1.05 12.48 15.61
N VAL A 303 1.75 11.44 15.18
CA VAL A 303 2.59 11.48 13.97
C VAL A 303 1.75 11.57 12.70
N ALA A 304 0.65 10.81 12.61
CA ALA A 304 -0.22 10.80 11.43
C ALA A 304 -0.89 12.17 11.21
N PHE A 305 -1.43 12.79 12.26
CA PHE A 305 -2.06 14.11 12.14
C PHE A 305 -1.03 15.22 11.92
N ALA A 306 0.11 15.20 12.58
CA ALA A 306 1.18 16.18 12.35
C ALA A 306 1.73 16.06 10.91
N GLY A 307 1.97 14.83 10.44
CA GLY A 307 2.40 14.57 9.07
C GLY A 307 1.37 14.99 8.03
N GLY A 308 0.09 14.68 8.27
CA GLY A 308 -1.02 15.11 7.43
C GLY A 308 -1.15 16.63 7.35
N GLY A 309 -1.10 17.32 8.50
CA GLY A 309 -1.13 18.78 8.54
C GLY A 309 0.04 19.44 7.82
N CYS A 310 1.24 18.87 7.96
CA CYS A 310 2.42 19.31 7.22
C CYS A 310 2.25 19.12 5.70
N LEU A 311 1.73 17.98 5.25
CA LEU A 311 1.49 17.71 3.83
C LEU A 311 0.42 18.64 3.24
N ILE A 312 -0.64 18.95 3.96
CA ILE A 312 -1.66 19.91 3.51
C ILE A 312 -1.03 21.30 3.35
N LEU A 313 -0.26 21.75 4.34
CA LEU A 313 0.41 23.05 4.30
C LEU A 313 1.39 23.17 3.13
N THR A 314 2.08 22.07 2.82
CA THR A 314 3.10 22.00 1.75
C THR A 314 2.56 21.48 0.42
N SER A 315 1.25 21.29 0.28
CA SER A 315 0.63 20.66 -0.91
C SER A 315 0.95 21.39 -2.20
N ARG A 316 0.93 22.73 -2.21
CA ARG A 316 1.33 23.56 -3.37
C ARG A 316 2.81 23.41 -3.71
N LEU A 317 3.67 23.32 -2.69
CA LEU A 317 5.10 23.12 -2.89
C LEU A 317 5.37 21.75 -3.53
N PHE A 318 4.73 20.69 -3.02
CA PHE A 318 4.82 19.35 -3.61
C PHE A 318 4.29 19.32 -5.05
N ALA A 319 3.17 20.00 -5.32
CA ALA A 319 2.64 20.10 -6.67
C ALA A 319 3.62 20.81 -7.61
N GLY A 320 4.23 21.93 -7.20
CA GLY A 320 5.24 22.64 -8.00
C GLY A 320 6.50 21.82 -8.27
N LEU A 321 6.90 20.98 -7.30
CA LEU A 321 8.09 20.14 -7.42
C LEU A 321 7.85 18.88 -8.28
N LEU A 322 6.70 18.24 -8.10
CA LEU A 322 6.41 16.92 -8.65
C LEU A 322 5.62 16.94 -9.95
N TYR A 323 4.86 18.01 -10.22
CA TYR A 323 3.95 18.01 -11.36
C TYR A 323 4.43 18.98 -12.44
N ALA A 324 4.26 18.56 -13.70
CA ALA A 324 4.37 19.46 -14.84
C ALA A 324 3.20 20.46 -14.86
N GLU A 325 3.30 21.49 -15.70
CA GLU A 325 2.33 22.59 -15.74
C GLU A 325 0.90 22.15 -16.03
N SER A 326 0.73 21.15 -16.90
CA SER A 326 -0.58 20.56 -17.24
C SER A 326 -1.28 19.88 -16.07
N TYR A 327 -0.55 19.57 -14.98
CA TYR A 327 -1.08 18.95 -13.76
C TYR A 327 -1.18 19.91 -12.57
N ARG A 328 -0.98 21.20 -12.79
CA ARG A 328 -1.02 22.18 -11.69
C ARG A 328 -2.31 22.10 -10.88
N ALA A 329 -3.45 21.89 -11.52
CA ALA A 329 -4.73 21.79 -10.83
C ALA A 329 -4.84 20.58 -9.88
N ALA A 330 -3.98 19.57 -10.00
CA ALA A 330 -4.01 18.38 -9.15
C ALA A 330 -3.82 18.69 -7.65
N TRP A 331 -3.12 19.79 -7.30
CA TRP A 331 -2.92 20.17 -5.91
C TRP A 331 -4.22 20.43 -5.14
N LEU A 332 -5.31 20.81 -5.83
CA LEU A 332 -6.63 21.04 -5.22
C LEU A 332 -7.19 19.80 -4.52
N TYR A 333 -6.88 18.62 -5.01
CA TYR A 333 -7.37 17.37 -4.45
C TYR A 333 -6.49 16.84 -3.31
N ILE A 334 -5.20 17.25 -3.24
CA ILE A 334 -4.24 16.76 -2.24
C ILE A 334 -4.73 16.94 -0.79
N PRO A 335 -5.29 18.11 -0.38
CA PRO A 335 -5.69 18.32 1.00
C PRO A 335 -6.73 17.31 1.47
N MET A 336 -7.83 17.13 0.73
CA MET A 336 -8.91 16.19 1.09
C MET A 336 -8.44 14.73 1.08
N LEU A 337 -7.66 14.34 0.06
CA LEU A 337 -7.05 13.02 -0.03
C LEU A 337 -6.06 12.75 1.11
N THR A 338 -5.37 13.78 1.61
CA THR A 338 -4.48 13.67 2.78
C THR A 338 -5.28 13.34 4.04
N VAL A 339 -6.40 14.01 4.27
CA VAL A 339 -7.30 13.68 5.41
C VAL A 339 -7.78 12.25 5.30
N ALA A 340 -8.28 11.83 4.12
CA ALA A 340 -8.74 10.48 3.87
C ALA A 340 -7.63 9.45 4.15
N THR A 341 -6.40 9.72 3.72
CA THR A 341 -5.24 8.84 3.93
C THR A 341 -4.84 8.74 5.41
N VAL A 342 -4.91 9.83 6.17
CA VAL A 342 -4.70 9.81 7.63
C VAL A 342 -5.73 8.91 8.31
N LEU A 343 -7.01 9.05 7.94
CA LEU A 343 -8.09 8.21 8.49
C LEU A 343 -7.90 6.74 8.12
N ALA A 344 -7.56 6.43 6.87
CA ALA A 344 -7.23 5.07 6.41
C ALA A 344 -6.07 4.44 7.20
N GLY A 345 -5.08 5.25 7.57
CA GLY A 345 -3.98 4.81 8.43
C GLY A 345 -4.45 4.46 9.85
N LEU A 346 -5.36 5.26 10.43
CA LEU A 346 -5.97 4.95 11.73
C LEU A 346 -6.82 3.67 11.67
N ASP A 347 -7.55 3.47 10.59
CA ASP A 347 -8.31 2.25 10.32
C ASP A 347 -7.41 1.02 10.28
N THR A 348 -6.27 1.12 9.60
CA THR A 348 -5.26 0.06 9.54
C THR A 348 -4.69 -0.29 10.92
N PHE A 349 -4.50 0.71 11.78
CA PHE A 349 -4.08 0.48 13.16
C PHE A 349 -5.15 -0.29 13.96
N LEU A 350 -6.42 0.14 13.89
CA LEU A 350 -7.52 -0.54 14.59
C LEU A 350 -7.78 -1.94 14.04
N ASP A 351 -7.53 -2.17 12.75
CA ASP A 351 -7.60 -3.49 12.13
C ASP A 351 -6.68 -4.51 12.81
N SER A 352 -5.51 -4.08 13.29
CA SER A 352 -4.58 -4.93 14.03
C SER A 352 -5.19 -5.51 15.31
N VAL A 353 -6.18 -4.83 15.93
CA VAL A 353 -6.90 -5.31 17.12
C VAL A 353 -7.74 -6.55 16.79
N TYR A 354 -8.41 -6.56 15.62
CA TYR A 354 -9.18 -7.71 15.18
C TYR A 354 -8.28 -8.91 14.88
N PHE A 355 -7.12 -8.67 14.28
CA PHE A 355 -6.13 -9.70 14.01
C PHE A 355 -5.64 -10.33 15.31
N THR A 356 -5.30 -9.51 16.31
CA THR A 356 -4.88 -9.98 17.64
C THR A 356 -5.98 -10.75 18.36
N ALA A 357 -7.22 -10.26 18.30
CA ALA A 357 -8.38 -10.91 18.92
C ALA A 357 -8.89 -12.12 18.11
N ARG A 358 -8.24 -12.48 16.98
CA ARG A 358 -8.64 -13.55 16.05
C ARG A 358 -10.09 -13.40 15.53
N ARG A 359 -10.55 -12.16 15.38
CA ARG A 359 -11.91 -11.82 14.92
C ARG A 359 -11.89 -11.20 13.53
N THR A 360 -11.35 -11.91 12.55
CA THR A 360 -11.17 -11.45 11.16
C THR A 360 -12.48 -11.12 10.45
N GLY A 361 -13.60 -11.75 10.82
CA GLY A 361 -14.93 -11.43 10.28
C GLY A 361 -15.35 -9.97 10.54
N TRP A 362 -14.98 -9.39 11.69
CA TRP A 362 -15.25 -7.98 11.99
C TRP A 362 -14.41 -7.04 11.12
N SER A 363 -13.16 -7.41 10.84
CA SER A 363 -12.28 -6.69 9.91
C SER A 363 -12.92 -6.64 8.52
N MET A 364 -13.33 -7.78 7.98
CA MET A 364 -13.97 -7.89 6.66
C MET A 364 -15.31 -7.14 6.62
N GLY A 365 -16.18 -7.29 7.62
CA GLY A 365 -17.46 -6.61 7.68
C GLY A 365 -17.33 -5.09 7.70
N SER A 366 -16.37 -4.55 8.48
CA SER A 366 -16.10 -3.11 8.51
C SER A 366 -15.51 -2.58 7.20
N ALA A 367 -14.64 -3.34 6.55
CA ALA A 367 -14.09 -2.97 5.25
C ALA A 367 -15.17 -2.96 4.16
N LEU A 368 -16.02 -3.98 4.13
CA LEU A 368 -17.12 -4.07 3.18
C LEU A 368 -18.13 -2.94 3.35
N SER A 369 -18.50 -2.59 4.60
CA SER A 369 -19.40 -1.44 4.85
C SER A 369 -18.80 -0.12 4.35
N GLY A 370 -17.49 0.08 4.52
CA GLY A 370 -16.77 1.23 3.99
C GLY A 370 -16.77 1.26 2.46
N ALA A 371 -16.54 0.12 1.81
CA ALA A 371 -16.55 -0.01 0.35
C ALA A 371 -17.91 0.32 -0.24
N LEU A 372 -18.98 -0.24 0.32
CA LEU A 372 -20.36 0.01 -0.13
C LEU A 372 -20.74 1.49 0.06
N LEU A 373 -20.39 2.08 1.20
CA LEU A 373 -20.64 3.49 1.44
C LEU A 373 -19.85 4.38 0.46
N ASN A 374 -18.59 4.05 0.21
CA ASN A 374 -17.74 4.77 -0.74
C ASN A 374 -18.34 4.73 -2.16
N LEU A 375 -18.75 3.55 -2.63
CA LEU A 375 -19.38 3.39 -3.92
C LEU A 375 -20.68 4.20 -4.04
N LEU A 376 -21.53 4.16 -3.01
CA LEU A 376 -22.76 4.93 -2.95
C LEU A 376 -22.48 6.44 -3.00
N LEU A 377 -21.56 6.93 -2.17
CA LEU A 377 -21.21 8.35 -2.14
C LEU A 377 -20.55 8.81 -3.44
N ASN A 378 -19.70 7.99 -4.04
CA ASN A 378 -19.10 8.28 -5.35
C ASN A 378 -20.17 8.43 -6.42
N THR A 379 -21.17 7.53 -6.46
CA THR A 379 -22.29 7.62 -7.42
C THR A 379 -23.09 8.92 -7.27
N LEU A 380 -23.22 9.45 -6.05
CA LEU A 380 -23.97 10.67 -5.77
C LEU A 380 -23.13 11.95 -5.96
N LEU A 381 -21.85 11.92 -5.56
CA LEU A 381 -21.00 13.12 -5.48
C LEU A 381 -20.19 13.36 -6.75
N ILE A 382 -19.69 12.33 -7.43
CA ILE A 382 -18.87 12.49 -8.63
C ILE A 382 -19.62 13.23 -9.76
N PRO A 383 -20.90 12.91 -10.08
CA PRO A 383 -21.60 13.62 -11.14
C PRO A 383 -21.74 15.13 -10.89
N ARG A 384 -21.82 15.55 -9.61
CA ARG A 384 -22.00 16.95 -9.21
C ARG A 384 -20.69 17.68 -9.00
N PHE A 385 -19.74 17.06 -8.32
CA PHE A 385 -18.50 17.69 -7.82
C PHE A 385 -17.22 17.11 -8.44
N GLY A 386 -17.35 16.19 -9.41
CA GLY A 386 -16.18 15.58 -10.07
C GLY A 386 -15.23 14.88 -9.11
N ALA A 387 -13.94 15.01 -9.36
CA ALA A 387 -12.88 14.40 -8.55
C ALA A 387 -12.84 14.92 -7.10
N MET A 388 -13.31 16.15 -6.84
CA MET A 388 -13.49 16.65 -5.47
C MET A 388 -14.56 15.84 -4.75
N GLY A 389 -15.67 15.52 -5.43
CA GLY A 389 -16.71 14.65 -4.90
C GLY A 389 -16.17 13.26 -4.49
N ALA A 390 -15.30 12.68 -5.31
CA ALA A 390 -14.62 11.42 -4.98
C ALA A 390 -13.72 11.54 -3.74
N SER A 391 -12.97 12.65 -3.63
CA SER A 391 -12.10 12.91 -2.47
C SER A 391 -12.90 13.00 -1.18
N VAL A 392 -14.04 13.68 -1.21
CA VAL A 392 -14.97 13.82 -0.07
C VAL A 392 -15.66 12.49 0.24
N ALA A 393 -16.10 11.74 -0.77
CA ALA A 393 -16.70 10.41 -0.59
C ALA A 393 -15.73 9.46 0.12
N THR A 394 -14.48 9.45 -0.29
CA THR A 394 -13.43 8.64 0.31
C THR A 394 -13.15 9.05 1.77
N LEU A 395 -13.10 10.36 2.05
CA LEU A 395 -12.95 10.87 3.40
C LEU A 395 -14.09 10.43 4.32
N ILE A 396 -15.35 10.61 3.88
CA ILE A 396 -16.54 10.24 4.67
C ILE A 396 -16.56 8.72 4.91
N SER A 397 -16.22 7.93 3.91
CA SER A 397 -16.20 6.46 4.02
C SER A 397 -15.18 5.99 5.05
N TYR A 398 -13.94 6.49 5.02
CA TYR A 398 -12.95 6.16 6.05
C TYR A 398 -13.33 6.69 7.43
N LEU A 399 -13.97 7.85 7.53
CA LEU A 399 -14.47 8.35 8.80
C LEU A 399 -15.53 7.42 9.41
N CYS A 400 -16.48 6.95 8.61
CA CYS A 400 -17.49 5.99 9.04
C CYS A 400 -16.87 4.65 9.49
N VAL A 401 -15.91 4.12 8.72
CA VAL A 401 -15.18 2.91 9.09
C VAL A 401 -14.42 3.12 10.40
N LEU A 402 -13.75 4.27 10.58
CA LEU A 402 -13.03 4.61 11.81
C LEU A 402 -13.96 4.59 13.01
N VAL A 403 -15.13 5.25 12.93
CA VAL A 403 -16.13 5.27 14.00
C VAL A 403 -16.61 3.85 14.31
N LEU A 404 -16.95 3.07 13.30
CA LEU A 404 -17.38 1.68 13.45
C LEU A 404 -16.30 0.83 14.14
N ARG A 405 -15.06 0.95 13.70
CA ARG A 405 -13.92 0.23 14.29
C ARG A 405 -13.59 0.71 15.70
N MET A 406 -13.72 1.99 16.01
CA MET A 406 -13.56 2.50 17.37
C MET A 406 -14.57 1.93 18.35
N VAL A 407 -15.82 1.73 17.91
CA VAL A 407 -16.88 1.14 18.73
C VAL A 407 -16.67 -0.35 18.93
N THR A 408 -16.40 -1.07 17.85
CA THR A 408 -16.30 -2.55 17.87
C THR A 408 -15.01 -3.04 18.52
N THR A 409 -13.85 -2.41 18.26
CA THR A 409 -12.58 -2.78 18.90
C THR A 409 -12.58 -2.56 20.41
N ARG A 410 -13.38 -1.61 20.91
CA ARG A 410 -13.53 -1.37 22.34
C ARG A 410 -14.16 -2.53 23.09
N ARG A 411 -14.97 -3.34 22.40
CA ARG A 411 -15.56 -4.56 22.96
C ARG A 411 -14.54 -5.68 23.10
N LEU A 412 -13.45 -5.63 22.31
CA LEU A 412 -12.39 -6.66 22.28
C LEU A 412 -11.23 -6.29 23.20
N ILE A 413 -10.68 -5.09 23.05
CA ILE A 413 -9.56 -4.59 23.86
C ILE A 413 -9.88 -3.17 24.32
N ARG A 414 -10.02 -2.98 25.65
CA ARG A 414 -10.33 -1.67 26.25
C ARG A 414 -9.06 -0.86 26.46
N PHE A 415 -8.62 -0.09 25.45
CA PHE A 415 -7.51 0.85 25.55
C PHE A 415 -7.99 2.32 25.45
N ARG A 416 -7.17 3.27 25.93
CA ARG A 416 -7.51 4.70 25.90
C ARG A 416 -7.35 5.29 24.51
N GLN A 417 -8.46 5.47 23.79
CA GLN A 417 -8.50 6.01 22.42
C GLN A 417 -8.39 7.54 22.36
N GLY A 418 -8.62 8.26 23.47
CA GLY A 418 -8.54 9.73 23.54
C GLY A 418 -9.52 10.42 22.58
N ARG A 419 -10.81 10.05 22.66
CA ARG A 419 -11.87 10.43 21.69
C ARG A 419 -11.97 11.92 21.43
N VAL A 420 -11.95 12.75 22.48
CA VAL A 420 -12.04 14.21 22.33
C VAL A 420 -10.84 14.74 21.55
N ARG A 421 -9.63 14.31 21.91
CA ARG A 421 -8.42 14.70 21.19
C ARG A 421 -8.45 14.23 19.75
N LEU A 422 -8.94 13.02 19.49
CA LEU A 422 -9.07 12.48 18.13
C LEU A 422 -10.08 13.31 17.32
N ALA A 423 -11.25 13.61 17.89
CA ALA A 423 -12.27 14.44 17.23
C ALA A 423 -11.73 15.84 16.90
N LEU A 424 -11.01 16.48 17.84
CA LEU A 424 -10.37 17.77 17.59
C LEU A 424 -9.28 17.67 16.48
N ASN A 425 -8.47 16.63 16.49
CA ASN A 425 -7.50 16.41 15.44
C ASN A 425 -8.15 16.25 14.05
N ILE A 426 -9.23 15.45 13.97
CA ILE A 426 -10.00 15.28 12.72
C ILE A 426 -10.60 16.62 12.30
N LEU A 427 -11.22 17.35 13.22
CA LEU A 427 -11.82 18.65 12.95
C LEU A 427 -10.78 19.64 12.40
N PHE A 428 -9.64 19.82 13.08
CA PHE A 428 -8.61 20.77 12.65
C PHE A 428 -7.98 20.36 11.31
N LEU A 429 -7.72 19.05 11.10
CA LEU A 429 -7.16 18.60 9.84
C LEU A 429 -8.13 18.77 8.67
N THR A 430 -9.43 18.47 8.89
CA THR A 430 -10.48 18.65 7.86
C THR A 430 -10.72 20.13 7.57
N THR A 431 -10.75 20.98 8.61
CA THR A 431 -10.88 22.43 8.46
C THR A 431 -9.69 23.02 7.70
N GLN A 432 -8.48 22.58 8.03
CA GLN A 432 -7.26 22.94 7.31
C GLN A 432 -7.35 22.59 5.82
N ALA A 433 -7.79 21.37 5.51
CA ALA A 433 -7.98 20.92 4.14
C ALA A 433 -9.04 21.76 3.42
N GLY A 434 -10.17 22.04 4.07
CA GLY A 434 -11.24 22.87 3.53
C GLY A 434 -10.79 24.30 3.20
N PHE A 435 -10.06 24.95 4.09
CA PHE A 435 -9.52 26.30 3.82
C PHE A 435 -8.53 26.30 2.67
N MET A 436 -7.64 25.30 2.61
CA MET A 436 -6.66 25.19 1.55
C MET A 436 -7.32 25.00 0.19
N THR A 437 -8.36 24.15 0.12
CA THR A 437 -9.13 23.87 -1.10
C THR A 437 -9.94 25.11 -1.53
N ALA A 438 -10.70 25.72 -0.59
CA ALA A 438 -11.50 26.92 -0.88
C ALA A 438 -10.66 28.08 -1.39
N THR A 439 -9.43 28.24 -0.88
CA THR A 439 -8.46 29.22 -1.39
C THR A 439 -8.04 28.92 -2.83
N GLY A 440 -7.91 27.65 -3.15
CA GLY A 440 -7.50 27.21 -4.50
C GLY A 440 -8.58 27.38 -5.54
N GLU A 441 -9.83 27.18 -5.16
CA GLU A 441 -11.01 27.36 -6.02
C GLU A 441 -11.42 28.83 -6.16
N GLY A 442 -10.72 29.75 -5.48
CA GLY A 442 -11.02 31.18 -5.54
C GLY A 442 -12.21 31.63 -4.67
N HIS A 443 -12.79 30.72 -3.87
CA HIS A 443 -13.90 31.05 -2.96
C HIS A 443 -13.45 31.87 -1.75
N MET A 444 -12.14 31.98 -1.50
CA MET A 444 -11.58 32.71 -0.38
C MET A 444 -10.32 33.50 -0.83
N PRO A 445 -10.15 34.75 -0.35
CA PRO A 445 -8.93 35.50 -0.58
C PRO A 445 -7.68 34.72 -0.11
N SER A 446 -6.63 34.71 -0.91
CA SER A 446 -5.43 33.91 -0.65
C SER A 446 -4.80 34.16 0.71
N VAL A 447 -4.79 35.41 1.18
CA VAL A 447 -4.23 35.82 2.48
C VAL A 447 -4.96 35.15 3.63
N TRP A 448 -6.28 35.22 3.66
CA TRP A 448 -7.11 34.61 4.71
C TRP A 448 -7.01 33.09 4.69
N GLY A 449 -6.98 32.50 3.49
CA GLY A 449 -6.78 31.06 3.33
C GLY A 449 -5.48 30.59 3.96
N TRP A 450 -4.37 31.27 3.71
CA TRP A 450 -3.07 30.94 4.31
C TRP A 450 -3.05 31.14 5.82
N VAL A 451 -3.64 32.24 6.33
CA VAL A 451 -3.72 32.52 7.78
C VAL A 451 -4.52 31.44 8.49
N LEU A 452 -5.69 31.08 7.97
CA LEU A 452 -6.56 30.08 8.60
C LEU A 452 -5.97 28.64 8.51
N THR A 453 -5.35 28.32 7.37
CA THR A 453 -4.62 27.06 7.21
C THR A 453 -3.44 26.97 8.18
N GLY A 454 -2.68 28.06 8.33
CA GLY A 454 -1.59 28.16 9.30
C GLY A 454 -2.07 28.03 10.75
N ALA A 455 -3.15 28.74 11.12
CA ALA A 455 -3.73 28.67 12.46
C ALA A 455 -4.22 27.24 12.79
N ALA A 456 -4.90 26.56 11.85
CA ALA A 456 -5.30 25.17 12.01
C ALA A 456 -4.10 24.23 12.18
N SER A 457 -3.01 24.46 11.42
CA SER A 457 -1.76 23.72 11.58
C SER A 457 -1.15 23.89 12.96
N VAL A 458 -1.06 25.13 13.45
CA VAL A 458 -0.53 25.43 14.79
C VAL A 458 -1.37 24.74 15.87
N ALA A 459 -2.70 24.82 15.79
CA ALA A 459 -3.59 24.14 16.71
C ALA A 459 -3.38 22.61 16.70
N LEU A 460 -3.25 22.02 15.52
CA LEU A 460 -2.99 20.59 15.35
C LEU A 460 -1.65 20.17 15.97
N PHE A 461 -0.58 20.93 15.74
CA PHE A 461 0.74 20.68 16.33
C PHE A 461 0.70 20.87 17.84
N ALA A 462 0.06 21.90 18.36
CA ALA A 462 -0.08 22.16 19.80
C ALA A 462 -0.78 21.00 20.53
N LEU A 463 -1.87 20.47 19.96
CA LEU A 463 -2.58 19.30 20.48
C LEU A 463 -1.69 18.06 20.58
N ASN A 464 -0.73 17.92 19.67
CA ASN A 464 0.10 16.73 19.53
C ASN A 464 1.53 16.90 20.10
N MET A 465 1.93 18.14 20.42
CA MET A 465 3.30 18.52 20.80
C MET A 465 3.88 17.68 21.94
N ARG A 466 3.13 17.51 23.05
CA ARG A 466 3.59 16.71 24.20
C ARG A 466 3.93 15.27 23.81
N THR A 467 3.17 14.69 22.87
CA THR A 467 3.40 13.31 22.43
C THR A 467 4.58 13.24 21.46
N LEU A 468 4.70 14.20 20.54
CA LEU A 468 5.80 14.30 19.57
C LEU A 468 7.14 14.51 20.27
N ILE A 469 7.21 15.41 21.27
CA ILE A 469 8.42 15.62 22.09
C ILE A 469 8.82 14.33 22.80
N ARG A 470 7.88 13.60 23.42
CA ARG A 470 8.17 12.32 24.08
C ARG A 470 8.75 11.29 23.11
N ILE A 471 8.27 11.23 21.87
CA ILE A 471 8.78 10.34 20.82
C ILE A 471 10.20 10.78 20.44
N GLY A 472 10.41 12.07 20.17
CA GLY A 472 11.72 12.63 19.81
C GLY A 472 12.81 12.36 20.86
N VAL A 473 12.49 12.61 22.16
CA VAL A 473 13.40 12.35 23.27
C VAL A 473 13.76 10.86 23.39
N ARG A 474 12.80 9.95 23.15
CA ARG A 474 13.08 8.50 23.18
C ARG A 474 13.98 8.07 22.03
N LEU A 475 13.72 8.58 20.82
CA LEU A 475 14.56 8.29 19.66
C LEU A 475 15.98 8.80 19.88
N ALA A 476 16.14 10.02 20.39
CA ALA A 476 17.44 10.60 20.70
C ALA A 476 18.21 9.79 21.76
N ARG A 477 17.54 9.34 22.83
CA ARG A 477 18.14 8.47 23.85
C ARG A 477 18.54 7.09 23.28
N GLY A 478 17.69 6.51 22.43
CA GLY A 478 18.01 5.23 21.77
C GLY A 478 19.20 5.33 20.80
N LEU A 479 19.36 6.45 20.11
CA LEU A 479 20.51 6.71 19.25
C LEU A 479 21.79 6.95 20.06
N ARG A 480 21.73 7.74 21.14
CA ARG A 480 22.88 7.94 22.05
C ARG A 480 23.33 6.64 22.68
N GLY A 481 22.43 5.80 23.19
CA GLY A 481 22.80 4.51 23.76
C GLY A 481 23.45 3.55 22.76
N ARG A 482 23.12 3.65 21.45
CA ARG A 482 23.77 2.86 20.39
C ARG A 482 25.13 3.42 19.97
N LEU A 483 25.34 4.72 20.07
CA LEU A 483 26.61 5.38 19.77
C LEU A 483 27.63 5.17 20.93
N CYS A 484 27.19 5.36 22.19
CA CYS A 484 28.02 5.11 23.35
C CYS A 484 28.34 3.61 23.60
N GLY A 485 27.44 2.68 23.23
CA GLY A 485 27.68 1.23 23.36
C GLY A 485 28.63 0.64 22.31
N LYS A 486 29.02 1.39 21.27
CA LYS A 486 30.04 0.98 20.31
C LYS A 486 31.48 1.33 20.75
N GLU A 487 31.66 2.23 21.71
CA GLU A 487 32.98 2.59 22.22
C GLU A 487 33.53 1.62 23.30
N THR A 488 32.68 0.76 23.85
CA THR A 488 33.07 -0.21 24.88
C THR A 488 33.40 -1.62 24.38
N GLU A 489 33.27 -1.89 23.07
CA GLU A 489 33.62 -3.19 22.47
C GLU A 489 34.97 -3.15 21.68
N THR A 490 35.74 -2.05 21.76
CA THR A 490 37.02 -1.87 21.06
C THR A 490 38.20 -1.52 22.01
N THR A 491 38.12 -1.91 23.28
CA THR A 491 39.28 -1.91 24.19
C THR A 491 39.47 -3.28 24.84
#